data_8b7eb674e4732d21f0f9eaa0b437f84f
#
_entry.id   8b7eb674e4732d21f0f9eaa0b437f84f
#
_cell.length_a   1.000
_cell.length_b   1.000
_cell.length_c   1.000
_cell.angle_alpha   90.00
_cell.angle_beta   90.00
_cell.angle_gamma   90.00
#
_symmetry.space_group_name_H-M   'P 1'
#
loop_
_entity.id
_entity.type
_entity.pdbx_description
1 polymer ?
#
loop_
_entity_poly.entity_id
_entity_poly.type
_entity_poly.pdbx_seq_one_letter_code
_entity_poly.pdbx_strand_id
1 'polypeptide(L)'
;MGENVVVSTTDGPYTAYIAYPRAGTAPGLLVLPEIYNSNDHIRSVADHFAAEGFTALAPDVFWRLQANQYFPYTDAGQAQARAFNQRLNVDQLIVDLGNAVQLLRANPNSSGLVGSVGFCLGGKLSYLCAARLGVDAAVSYYGVKIEDYLEEADNVACPMVLHFAGNDPRVPP
;
A
#
# COMPACT_ATOMS: atom_id res chain seq x y z
N MET A 1 -15.58 -11.14 -0.96
CA MET A 1 -14.43 -11.31 -1.87
C MET A 1 -14.41 -10.12 -2.81
N GLY A 2 -13.25 -9.53 -2.96
CA GLY A 2 -13.07 -8.41 -3.87
C GLY A 2 -12.83 -8.87 -5.31
N GLU A 3 -12.44 -7.92 -6.14
CA GLU A 3 -12.22 -8.08 -7.58
C GLU A 3 -10.97 -7.31 -8.03
N ASN A 4 -10.50 -7.59 -9.24
CA ASN A 4 -9.43 -6.79 -9.83
C ASN A 4 -10.01 -5.55 -10.48
N VAL A 5 -9.37 -4.40 -10.24
CA VAL A 5 -9.67 -3.13 -10.90
C VAL A 5 -8.45 -2.59 -11.61
N VAL A 6 -8.66 -1.68 -12.54
CA VAL A 6 -7.61 -1.00 -13.27
C VAL A 6 -7.39 0.39 -12.68
N VAL A 7 -6.15 0.68 -12.31
CA VAL A 7 -5.69 2.02 -11.93
C VAL A 7 -4.99 2.64 -13.13
N SER A 8 -5.51 3.76 -13.62
CA SER A 8 -4.92 4.48 -14.75
C SER A 8 -3.79 5.40 -14.28
N THR A 9 -2.66 5.36 -14.98
CA THR A 9 -1.55 6.30 -14.79
C THR A 9 -1.16 6.95 -16.12
N THR A 10 -0.27 7.93 -16.09
CA THR A 10 0.27 8.58 -17.29
C THR A 10 1.07 7.62 -18.18
N ASP A 11 1.66 6.58 -17.58
CA ASP A 11 2.56 5.64 -18.28
C ASP A 11 1.86 4.32 -18.64
N GLY A 12 0.55 4.22 -18.37
CA GLY A 12 -0.27 3.06 -18.66
C GLY A 12 -1.04 2.57 -17.43
N PRO A 13 -1.95 1.61 -17.61
CA PRO A 13 -2.76 1.08 -16.53
C PRO A 13 -2.03 -0.05 -15.78
N TYR A 14 -2.35 -0.20 -14.49
CA TYR A 14 -1.97 -1.38 -13.73
C TYR A 14 -3.16 -1.98 -12.98
N THR A 15 -3.02 -3.23 -12.58
CA THR A 15 -4.06 -3.96 -11.85
C THR A 15 -3.89 -3.76 -10.36
N ALA A 16 -4.99 -3.54 -9.64
CA ALA A 16 -5.08 -3.58 -8.19
C ALA A 16 -6.22 -4.52 -7.78
N TYR A 17 -6.13 -5.09 -6.59
CA TYR A 17 -7.25 -5.81 -5.98
C TYR A 17 -8.05 -4.83 -5.13
N ILE A 18 -9.37 -4.80 -5.29
CA ILE A 18 -10.27 -3.98 -4.49
C ILE A 18 -11.34 -4.83 -3.83
N ALA A 19 -11.62 -4.53 -2.57
CA ALA A 19 -12.71 -5.13 -1.81
C ALA A 19 -13.62 -4.04 -1.26
N TYR A 20 -14.93 -4.25 -1.35
CA TYR A 20 -15.94 -3.28 -0.96
C TYR A 20 -16.64 -3.69 0.33
N PRO A 21 -17.05 -2.75 1.19
CA PRO A 21 -17.92 -3.03 2.33
C PRO A 21 -19.29 -3.52 1.85
N ARG A 22 -20.03 -4.16 2.75
CA ARG A 22 -21.34 -4.75 2.41
C ARG A 22 -22.38 -3.72 1.95
N ALA A 23 -22.33 -2.52 2.49
CA ALA A 23 -23.25 -1.43 2.15
C ALA A 23 -22.75 -0.08 2.69
N GLY A 24 -23.32 1.01 2.15
CA GLY A 24 -23.13 2.36 2.63
C GLY A 24 -21.95 3.11 2.03
N THR A 25 -21.77 4.33 2.50
CA THR A 25 -20.63 5.18 2.18
C THR A 25 -19.43 4.77 3.05
N ALA A 26 -18.26 4.61 2.44
CA ALA A 26 -17.07 4.10 3.11
C ALA A 26 -15.83 4.95 2.84
N PRO A 27 -14.90 5.07 3.81
CA PRO A 27 -13.57 5.58 3.51
C PRO A 27 -12.77 4.58 2.68
N GLY A 28 -11.91 5.10 1.81
CA GLY A 28 -10.92 4.33 1.09
C GLY A 28 -9.76 3.92 2.00
N LEU A 29 -9.15 2.77 1.72
CA LEU A 29 -7.94 2.31 2.41
C LEU A 29 -6.98 1.67 1.40
N LEU A 30 -5.77 2.25 1.26
CA LEU A 30 -4.67 1.57 0.60
C LEU A 30 -4.09 0.51 1.53
N VAL A 31 -4.06 -0.74 1.08
CA VAL A 31 -3.43 -1.87 1.78
C VAL A 31 -2.13 -2.20 1.08
N LEU A 32 -1.02 -1.71 1.62
CA LEU A 32 0.29 -1.72 0.99
C LEU A 32 1.10 -2.94 1.40
N PRO A 33 1.54 -3.76 0.44
CA PRO A 33 2.12 -5.07 0.70
C PRO A 33 3.57 -5.01 1.17
N GLU A 34 4.03 -6.12 1.72
CA GLU A 34 5.44 -6.46 1.83
C GLU A 34 6.08 -6.65 0.44
N ILE A 35 7.36 -7.01 0.39
CA ILE A 35 8.07 -7.29 -0.87
C ILE A 35 7.46 -8.43 -1.71
N TYR A 36 6.51 -9.19 -1.17
CA TYR A 36 5.83 -10.28 -1.88
C TYR A 36 4.69 -9.82 -2.80
N ASN A 37 4.47 -8.49 -2.88
CA ASN A 37 3.40 -7.86 -3.63
C ASN A 37 2.00 -8.23 -3.09
N SER A 38 0.95 -7.82 -3.76
CA SER A 38 -0.45 -8.05 -3.37
C SER A 38 -0.89 -9.50 -3.64
N ASN A 39 -0.19 -10.44 -2.97
CA ASN A 39 -0.48 -11.87 -3.00
C ASN A 39 -1.79 -12.21 -2.26
N ASP A 40 -2.16 -13.49 -2.19
CA ASP A 40 -3.42 -13.94 -1.58
C ASP A 40 -3.57 -13.49 -0.13
N HIS A 41 -2.46 -13.41 0.63
CA HIS A 41 -2.51 -12.91 2.01
C HIS A 41 -2.91 -11.45 2.06
N ILE A 42 -2.26 -10.57 1.28
CA ILE A 42 -2.58 -9.14 1.26
C ILE A 42 -4.00 -8.89 0.73
N ARG A 43 -4.45 -9.69 -0.25
CA ARG A 43 -5.84 -9.65 -0.72
C ARG A 43 -6.82 -10.03 0.39
N SER A 44 -6.50 -11.05 1.20
CA SER A 44 -7.33 -11.41 2.35
C SER A 44 -7.35 -10.32 3.43
N VAL A 45 -6.25 -9.57 3.61
CA VAL A 45 -6.22 -8.40 4.48
C VAL A 45 -7.14 -7.29 3.96
N ALA A 46 -7.14 -7.04 2.65
CA ALA A 46 -8.07 -6.10 2.04
C ALA A 46 -9.54 -6.54 2.23
N ASP A 47 -9.85 -7.82 2.03
CA ASP A 47 -11.19 -8.38 2.31
C ASP A 47 -11.59 -8.19 3.79
N HIS A 48 -10.65 -8.37 4.72
CA HIS A 48 -10.90 -8.14 6.14
C HIS A 48 -11.24 -6.66 6.41
N PHE A 49 -10.46 -5.71 5.89
CA PHE A 49 -10.77 -4.29 6.05
C PHE A 49 -12.10 -3.91 5.38
N ALA A 50 -12.45 -4.55 4.27
CA ALA A 50 -13.76 -4.35 3.66
C ALA A 50 -14.90 -4.84 4.55
N ALA A 51 -14.72 -5.95 5.27
CA ALA A 51 -15.69 -6.41 6.26
C ALA A 51 -15.85 -5.44 7.44
N GLU A 52 -14.79 -4.68 7.77
CA GLU A 52 -14.78 -3.62 8.81
C GLU A 52 -15.28 -2.26 8.29
N GLY A 53 -15.74 -2.17 7.03
CA GLY A 53 -16.40 -0.97 6.51
C GLY A 53 -15.53 -0.05 5.64
N PHE A 54 -14.40 -0.50 5.16
CA PHE A 54 -13.54 0.25 4.25
C PHE A 54 -13.73 -0.20 2.79
N THR A 55 -13.54 0.71 1.84
CA THR A 55 -13.22 0.32 0.46
C THR A 55 -11.71 0.10 0.38
N ALA A 56 -11.27 -1.16 0.45
CA ALA A 56 -9.86 -1.52 0.59
C ALA A 56 -9.24 -1.88 -0.75
N LEU A 57 -8.10 -1.26 -1.10
CA LEU A 57 -7.40 -1.45 -2.37
C LEU A 57 -5.96 -1.88 -2.12
N ALA A 58 -5.57 -3.04 -2.66
CA ALA A 58 -4.22 -3.57 -2.64
C ALA A 58 -3.58 -3.46 -4.04
N PRO A 59 -2.63 -2.53 -4.25
CA PRO A 59 -2.03 -2.26 -5.57
C PRO A 59 -0.97 -3.29 -5.95
N ASP A 60 -0.75 -3.48 -7.26
CA ASP A 60 0.47 -4.15 -7.77
C ASP A 60 1.65 -3.17 -7.70
N VAL A 61 2.50 -3.32 -6.68
CA VAL A 61 3.63 -2.40 -6.46
C VAL A 61 4.81 -2.65 -7.40
N PHE A 62 4.81 -3.76 -8.13
CA PHE A 62 5.87 -4.12 -9.07
C PHE A 62 5.46 -4.06 -10.55
N TRP A 63 4.28 -3.52 -10.84
CA TRP A 63 3.72 -3.51 -12.18
C TRP A 63 4.65 -2.95 -13.26
N ARG A 64 5.48 -1.95 -12.93
CA ARG A 64 6.45 -1.35 -13.86
C ARG A 64 7.62 -2.26 -14.19
N LEU A 65 7.93 -3.24 -13.33
CA LEU A 65 8.97 -4.23 -13.55
C LEU A 65 8.39 -5.46 -14.28
N GLN A 66 7.28 -5.95 -13.77
CA GLN A 66 6.49 -7.03 -14.35
C GLN A 66 5.10 -7.01 -13.72
N ALA A 67 4.08 -6.74 -14.54
CA ALA A 67 2.70 -6.68 -14.09
C ALA A 67 2.21 -8.06 -13.60
N ASN A 68 1.40 -8.04 -12.55
CA ASN A 68 0.77 -9.23 -11.95
C ASN A 68 1.78 -10.28 -11.44
N GLN A 69 2.98 -9.86 -11.05
CA GLN A 69 3.98 -10.74 -10.45
C GLN A 69 3.82 -10.75 -8.93
N TYR A 70 3.40 -11.87 -8.38
CA TYR A 70 3.19 -12.10 -6.95
C TYR A 70 4.12 -13.21 -6.47
N PHE A 71 4.65 -13.09 -5.24
CA PHE A 71 5.63 -14.03 -4.71
C PHE A 71 5.06 -14.83 -3.53
N PRO A 72 5.29 -16.15 -3.47
CA PRO A 72 4.91 -16.95 -2.31
C PRO A 72 5.87 -16.72 -1.13
N TYR A 73 5.41 -17.02 0.08
CA TYR A 73 6.22 -16.99 1.31
C TYR A 73 7.11 -18.24 1.42
N THR A 74 8.04 -18.39 0.47
CA THR A 74 9.06 -19.44 0.42
C THR A 74 10.44 -18.81 0.26
N ASP A 75 11.52 -19.54 0.52
CA ASP A 75 12.89 -19.02 0.33
C ASP A 75 13.14 -18.57 -1.11
N ALA A 76 12.69 -19.36 -2.08
CA ALA A 76 12.78 -19.00 -3.50
C ALA A 76 11.94 -17.75 -3.84
N GLY A 77 10.72 -17.66 -3.33
CA GLY A 77 9.86 -16.48 -3.50
C GLY A 77 10.46 -15.24 -2.83
N GLN A 78 11.06 -15.40 -1.66
CA GLN A 78 11.75 -14.30 -0.98
C GLN A 78 12.95 -13.79 -1.79
N ALA A 79 13.77 -14.68 -2.36
CA ALA A 79 14.92 -14.30 -3.18
C ALA A 79 14.47 -13.49 -4.41
N GLN A 80 13.41 -13.94 -5.11
CA GLN A 80 12.83 -13.24 -6.24
C GLN A 80 12.25 -11.88 -5.83
N ALA A 81 11.46 -11.84 -4.75
CA ALA A 81 10.87 -10.61 -4.21
C ALA A 81 11.93 -9.56 -3.86
N ARG A 82 13.06 -9.97 -3.25
CA ARG A 82 14.19 -9.08 -2.97
C ARG A 82 14.81 -8.52 -4.25
N ALA A 83 15.00 -9.34 -5.29
CA ALA A 83 15.54 -8.89 -6.56
C ALA A 83 14.63 -7.84 -7.23
N PHE A 84 13.30 -7.99 -7.14
CA PHE A 84 12.35 -6.99 -7.60
C PHE A 84 12.41 -5.71 -6.75
N ASN A 85 12.44 -5.84 -5.43
CA ASN A 85 12.50 -4.69 -4.51
C ASN A 85 13.78 -3.85 -4.71
N GLN A 86 14.91 -4.46 -5.05
CA GLN A 86 16.16 -3.74 -5.35
C GLN A 86 16.08 -2.86 -6.61
N ARG A 87 15.18 -3.18 -7.52
CA ARG A 87 14.96 -2.45 -8.79
C ARG A 87 13.80 -1.47 -8.71
N LEU A 88 13.09 -1.44 -7.58
CA LEU A 88 11.91 -0.60 -7.41
C LEU A 88 12.31 0.88 -7.36
N ASN A 89 11.71 1.68 -8.21
CA ASN A 89 11.74 3.13 -8.12
C ASN A 89 10.60 3.58 -7.18
N VAL A 90 10.96 3.91 -5.94
CA VAL A 90 10.00 4.28 -4.89
C VAL A 90 9.27 5.58 -5.23
N ASP A 91 9.98 6.59 -5.77
CA ASP A 91 9.37 7.88 -6.07
C ASP A 91 8.30 7.75 -7.16
N GLN A 92 8.59 6.98 -8.20
CA GLN A 92 7.63 6.71 -9.26
C GLN A 92 6.45 5.87 -8.75
N LEU A 93 6.70 4.89 -7.87
CA LEU A 93 5.62 4.12 -7.24
C LEU A 93 4.69 5.01 -6.40
N ILE A 94 5.22 5.99 -5.66
CA ILE A 94 4.38 6.92 -4.89
C ILE A 94 3.47 7.73 -5.82
N VAL A 95 3.95 8.15 -6.99
CA VAL A 95 3.08 8.79 -7.99
C VAL A 95 1.95 7.86 -8.43
N ASP A 96 2.25 6.57 -8.67
CA ASP A 96 1.24 5.57 -9.04
C ASP A 96 0.21 5.33 -7.92
N LEU A 97 0.67 5.29 -6.66
CA LEU A 97 -0.21 5.20 -5.49
C LEU A 97 -1.11 6.43 -5.36
N GLY A 98 -0.64 7.61 -5.78
CA GLY A 98 -1.47 8.80 -5.89
C GLY A 98 -2.68 8.60 -6.80
N ASN A 99 -2.51 7.89 -7.93
CA ASN A 99 -3.63 7.54 -8.81
C ASN A 99 -4.61 6.56 -8.14
N ALA A 100 -4.11 5.62 -7.34
CA ALA A 100 -4.96 4.72 -6.56
C ALA A 100 -5.75 5.46 -5.47
N VAL A 101 -5.15 6.47 -4.80
CA VAL A 101 -5.85 7.37 -3.87
C VAL A 101 -6.98 8.11 -4.60
N GLN A 102 -6.72 8.66 -5.79
CA GLN A 102 -7.76 9.34 -6.56
C GLN A 102 -8.90 8.39 -6.99
N LEU A 103 -8.57 7.15 -7.38
CA LEU A 103 -9.58 6.14 -7.69
C LEU A 103 -10.47 5.84 -6.48
N LEU A 104 -9.90 5.70 -5.29
CA LEU A 104 -10.65 5.49 -4.06
C LEU A 104 -11.53 6.70 -3.71
N ARG A 105 -11.02 7.93 -3.86
CA ARG A 105 -11.79 9.16 -3.62
C ARG A 105 -12.94 9.35 -4.60
N ALA A 106 -12.72 8.97 -5.85
CA ALA A 106 -13.73 9.09 -6.93
C ALA A 106 -14.77 7.96 -6.93
N ASN A 107 -14.64 6.94 -6.07
CA ASN A 107 -15.62 5.87 -5.98
C ASN A 107 -16.99 6.43 -5.61
N PRO A 108 -18.10 6.06 -6.30
CA PRO A 108 -19.43 6.60 -6.04
C PRO A 108 -19.91 6.46 -4.59
N ASN A 109 -19.42 5.45 -3.88
CA ASN A 109 -19.75 5.21 -2.47
C ASN A 109 -18.63 5.67 -1.53
N SER A 110 -17.72 6.54 -1.98
CA SER A 110 -16.64 7.06 -1.15
C SER A 110 -17.14 8.14 -0.19
N SER A 111 -16.62 8.12 1.03
CA SER A 111 -16.76 9.25 1.96
C SER A 111 -15.87 10.45 1.61
N GLY A 112 -14.99 10.31 0.60
CA GLY A 112 -13.95 11.28 0.26
C GLY A 112 -12.65 11.11 1.06
N LEU A 113 -12.68 10.38 2.18
CA LEU A 113 -11.51 10.12 3.02
C LEU A 113 -10.76 8.88 2.53
N VAL A 114 -9.43 8.93 2.53
CA VAL A 114 -8.56 7.79 2.16
C VAL A 114 -7.40 7.67 3.15
N GLY A 115 -7.32 6.52 3.80
CA GLY A 115 -6.18 6.15 4.63
C GLY A 115 -5.21 5.21 3.92
N SER A 116 -4.08 4.94 4.57
CA SER A 116 -3.15 3.89 4.16
C SER A 116 -2.72 3.03 5.33
N VAL A 117 -2.57 1.73 5.09
CA VAL A 117 -1.95 0.78 6.01
C VAL A 117 -0.93 -0.03 5.24
N GLY A 118 0.25 -0.22 5.81
CA GLY A 118 1.31 -0.93 5.10
C GLY A 118 2.20 -1.76 6.01
N PHE A 119 2.80 -2.80 5.40
CA PHE A 119 3.60 -3.82 6.09
C PHE A 119 5.00 -3.89 5.46
N CYS A 120 6.08 -3.83 6.23
CA CYS A 120 7.46 -3.88 5.76
C CYS A 120 7.74 -2.79 4.68
N LEU A 121 7.96 -3.17 3.42
CA LEU A 121 8.02 -2.23 2.30
C LEU A 121 6.79 -1.31 2.30
N GLY A 122 5.59 -1.89 2.43
CA GLY A 122 4.33 -1.14 2.50
C GLY A 122 4.26 -0.19 3.68
N GLY A 123 4.91 -0.51 4.81
CA GLY A 123 5.02 0.40 5.95
C GLY A 123 5.76 1.69 5.60
N LYS A 124 6.89 1.58 4.88
CA LYS A 124 7.58 2.73 4.29
C LYS A 124 6.69 3.47 3.29
N LEU A 125 6.01 2.75 2.40
CA LEU A 125 5.12 3.36 1.42
C LEU A 125 3.95 4.11 2.08
N SER A 126 3.41 3.58 3.20
CA SER A 126 2.37 4.26 3.97
C SER A 126 2.87 5.58 4.58
N TYR A 127 4.09 5.59 5.10
CA TYR A 127 4.74 6.83 5.55
C TYR A 127 4.87 7.85 4.42
N LEU A 128 5.35 7.42 3.25
CA LEU A 128 5.49 8.30 2.10
C LEU A 128 4.14 8.74 1.52
N CYS A 129 3.09 7.92 1.60
CA CYS A 129 1.73 8.36 1.26
C CYS A 129 1.26 9.48 2.18
N ALA A 130 1.55 9.41 3.48
CA ALA A 130 1.25 10.46 4.43
C ALA A 130 2.03 11.75 4.16
N ALA A 131 3.31 11.64 3.81
CA ALA A 131 4.18 12.79 3.55
C ALA A 131 3.93 13.46 2.18
N ARG A 132 3.50 12.70 1.16
CA ARG A 132 3.51 13.17 -0.24
C ARG A 132 2.14 13.19 -0.92
N LEU A 133 1.15 12.39 -0.46
CA LEU A 133 -0.12 12.20 -1.18
C LEU A 133 -1.34 12.81 -0.47
N GLY A 134 -1.16 13.34 0.74
CA GLY A 134 -2.24 13.93 1.51
C GLY A 134 -3.36 12.91 1.81
N VAL A 135 -3.00 11.70 2.23
CA VAL A 135 -3.95 10.75 2.80
C VAL A 135 -4.45 11.26 4.15
N ASP A 136 -5.65 10.83 4.56
CA ASP A 136 -6.33 11.36 5.74
C ASP A 136 -5.91 10.67 7.04
N ALA A 137 -5.30 9.48 6.96
CA ALA A 137 -4.67 8.75 8.06
C ALA A 137 -3.67 7.74 7.51
N ALA A 138 -2.65 7.37 8.30
CA ALA A 138 -1.66 6.39 7.90
C ALA A 138 -1.25 5.46 9.04
N VAL A 139 -1.03 4.19 8.72
CA VAL A 139 -0.51 3.19 9.67
C VAL A 139 0.64 2.44 9.01
N SER A 140 1.78 2.40 9.68
CA SER A 140 2.97 1.67 9.24
C SER A 140 3.29 0.55 10.22
N TYR A 141 3.28 -0.68 9.75
CA TYR A 141 3.77 -1.84 10.50
C TYR A 141 5.18 -2.20 10.03
N TYR A 142 6.13 -2.17 10.95
CA TYR A 142 7.55 -2.51 10.72
C TYR A 142 8.11 -1.96 9.40
N GLY A 143 7.83 -0.68 9.12
CA GLY A 143 8.26 -0.02 7.89
C GLY A 143 9.78 0.04 7.79
N VAL A 144 10.32 -0.55 6.71
CA VAL A 144 11.77 -0.63 6.49
C VAL A 144 12.30 0.62 5.83
N LYS A 145 13.45 1.12 6.27
CA LYS A 145 14.14 2.26 5.65
C LYS A 145 13.29 3.55 5.63
N ILE A 146 12.50 3.79 6.66
CA ILE A 146 11.84 5.10 6.87
C ILE A 146 12.89 6.15 7.20
N GLU A 147 13.98 5.73 7.85
CA GLU A 147 15.12 6.60 8.19
C GLU A 147 15.75 7.30 6.98
N ASP A 148 15.64 6.72 5.78
CA ASP A 148 16.14 7.33 4.54
C ASP A 148 15.29 8.55 4.10
N TYR A 149 14.14 8.81 4.75
CA TYR A 149 13.14 9.83 4.39
C TYR A 149 12.71 10.70 5.57
N LEU A 150 13.49 10.74 6.66
CA LEU A 150 13.12 11.52 7.86
C LEU A 150 13.02 13.03 7.61
N GLU A 151 13.72 13.53 6.62
CA GLU A 151 13.61 14.93 6.17
C GLU A 151 12.22 15.32 5.66
N GLU A 152 11.39 14.32 5.32
CA GLU A 152 10.00 14.52 4.89
C GLU A 152 8.98 14.44 6.03
N ALA A 153 9.42 14.19 7.27
CA ALA A 153 8.52 14.03 8.41
C ALA A 153 7.64 15.26 8.65
N ASP A 154 8.16 16.46 8.41
CA ASP A 154 7.41 17.72 8.56
C ASP A 154 6.27 17.86 7.54
N ASN A 155 6.27 17.06 6.46
CA ASN A 155 5.20 17.04 5.45
C ASN A 155 4.01 16.16 5.88
N VAL A 156 4.15 15.33 6.92
CA VAL A 156 3.07 14.47 7.40
C VAL A 156 2.04 15.30 8.14
N ALA A 157 0.93 15.60 7.46
CA ALA A 157 -0.13 16.46 7.98
C ALA A 157 -1.33 15.68 8.56
N CYS A 158 -1.35 14.36 8.47
CA CYS A 158 -2.43 13.50 8.96
C CYS A 158 -2.01 12.72 10.21
N PRO A 159 -2.98 12.22 11.00
CA PRO A 159 -2.69 11.24 12.05
C PRO A 159 -1.95 10.03 11.50
N MET A 160 -0.84 9.67 12.16
CA MET A 160 -0.03 8.52 11.76
C MET A 160 0.35 7.67 12.96
N VAL A 161 0.29 6.35 12.80
CA VAL A 161 0.76 5.37 13.79
C VAL A 161 1.87 4.53 13.17
N LEU A 162 3.01 4.46 13.87
CA LEU A 162 4.17 3.65 13.50
C LEU A 162 4.33 2.52 14.54
N HIS A 163 4.24 1.28 14.08
CA HIS A 163 4.43 0.08 14.91
C HIS A 163 5.80 -0.53 14.62
N PHE A 164 6.69 -0.48 15.60
CA PHE A 164 7.98 -1.13 15.56
C PHE A 164 8.07 -2.22 16.62
N ALA A 165 8.66 -3.36 16.27
CA ALA A 165 8.95 -4.41 17.24
C ALA A 165 10.26 -4.10 17.97
N GLY A 166 10.31 -4.31 19.27
CA GLY A 166 11.52 -4.05 20.09
C GLY A 166 12.69 -4.99 19.80
N ASN A 167 12.50 -6.02 18.98
CA ASN A 167 13.52 -6.99 18.60
C ASN A 167 13.38 -7.42 17.14
N ASP A 168 13.40 -6.43 16.23
CA ASP A 168 13.40 -6.67 14.79
C ASP A 168 14.81 -6.39 14.22
N PRO A 169 15.52 -7.40 13.69
CA PRO A 169 16.86 -7.20 13.16
C PRO A 169 16.89 -6.38 11.85
N ARG A 170 15.74 -6.14 11.22
CA ARG A 170 15.62 -5.36 9.98
C ARG A 170 15.20 -3.92 10.21
N VAL A 171 14.62 -3.65 11.36
CA VAL A 171 14.18 -2.32 11.77
C VAL A 171 14.62 -2.13 13.23
N PRO A 172 15.93 -1.97 13.48
CA PRO A 172 16.46 -1.78 14.83
C PRO A 172 15.95 -0.45 15.42
N PRO A 173 15.93 -0.35 16.77
CA PRO A 173 15.54 0.88 17.45
C PRO A 173 16.38 2.08 17.07
#